data_77f52c939bb2eebe56a4b26c4949dce0
#
_entry.id   77f52c939bb2eebe56a4b26c4949dce0
#
_cell.length_a   1.000
_cell.length_b   1.000
_cell.length_c   1.000
_cell.angle_alpha   90.00
_cell.angle_beta   90.00
_cell.angle_gamma   90.00
#
_symmetry.space_group_name_H-M   'P 1'
#
loop_
_entity.id
_entity.type
_entity.pdbx_description
1 polymer ?
#
loop_
_entity_poly.entity_id
_entity_poly.type
_entity_poly.pdbx_seq_one_letter_code
_entity_poly.pdbx_strand_id
1 'polypeptide(L)'
;LSMIPFHTGRAREKLDLLLSQEYRDGHTNHYFFPIEGYEPVTRIHSDNHLWVVMAVYALVMEEGKLDYLKRDIPFYDGEKASVWEHLKRSIDFVYQNIGTHGLPLMLHSDWNDMLYKVCREGRGESVMVAFMLGLALRQMAELAELMGEENDYLARYEAMKETVNRVAWDGEWYARATMDDGRFLGVKREPMAKIWLNAQTWAVLSGMAPAQRAHQAMDSVRRYLNTPLGIKKIDPAMADYPTPEDPLTYYNKGCGENGSVFCHANAWAVIAECLLGRGERAWEYYSQLLPMNAQAKAGEWRYKAEPYVYSSNIFGPESDKFGLANVSWLTGTAAWMYVAFTQYLLGVKPVWGGLSIEPCLPPQWESIEITRIFRGCRYHIRVKNGEKLFIPHEEGRTHYERTDDTTI
;
A
#
# COMPACT_ATOMS: atom_id res chain seq x y z
N LEU A 1 -7.94 -2.80 6.24
CA LEU A 1 -8.39 -1.47 5.79
C LEU A 1 -9.82 -1.48 5.25
N SER A 2 -10.17 -2.33 4.30
CA SER A 2 -11.52 -2.33 3.69
C SER A 2 -12.66 -2.73 4.62
N MET A 3 -12.40 -3.41 5.72
CA MET A 3 -13.41 -3.75 6.74
C MET A 3 -13.81 -2.55 7.60
N ILE A 4 -12.90 -1.62 7.81
CA ILE A 4 -13.07 -0.48 8.72
C ILE A 4 -14.35 0.32 8.41
N PRO A 5 -14.64 0.69 7.14
CA PRO A 5 -15.84 1.45 6.79
C PRO A 5 -17.16 0.72 7.06
N PHE A 6 -17.15 -0.60 7.19
CA PHE A 6 -18.34 -1.41 7.37
C PHE A 6 -18.55 -1.88 8.81
N HIS A 7 -17.44 -2.14 9.54
CA HIS A 7 -17.53 -2.76 10.86
C HIS A 7 -16.28 -2.47 11.71
N THR A 8 -16.23 -1.27 12.31
CA THR A 8 -15.09 -0.86 13.15
C THR A 8 -14.83 -1.79 14.34
N GLY A 9 -15.90 -2.33 14.97
CA GLY A 9 -15.75 -3.28 16.08
C GLY A 9 -14.95 -4.53 15.70
N ARG A 10 -15.26 -5.17 14.56
CA ARG A 10 -14.47 -6.31 14.06
C ARG A 10 -13.07 -5.90 13.60
N ALA A 11 -12.92 -4.67 13.11
CA ALA A 11 -11.59 -4.15 12.78
C ALA A 11 -10.73 -4.01 14.04
N ARG A 12 -11.30 -3.52 15.15
CA ARG A 12 -10.63 -3.48 16.46
C ARG A 12 -10.21 -4.87 16.93
N GLU A 13 -11.12 -5.85 16.93
CA GLU A 13 -10.80 -7.25 17.31
C GLU A 13 -9.64 -7.81 16.49
N LYS A 14 -9.62 -7.55 15.19
CA LYS A 14 -8.53 -8.00 14.32
C LYS A 14 -7.22 -7.26 14.60
N LEU A 15 -7.28 -5.98 14.89
CA LEU A 15 -6.10 -5.19 15.26
C LEU A 15 -5.57 -5.61 16.64
N ASP A 16 -6.44 -5.87 17.62
CA ASP A 16 -6.04 -6.42 18.92
C ASP A 16 -5.24 -7.73 18.74
N LEU A 17 -5.74 -8.61 17.87
CA LEU A 17 -5.05 -9.87 17.56
C LEU A 17 -3.69 -9.63 16.87
N LEU A 18 -3.60 -8.71 15.93
CA LEU A 18 -2.33 -8.41 15.24
C LEU A 18 -1.31 -7.77 16.19
N LEU A 19 -1.74 -6.80 17.01
CA LEU A 19 -0.90 -6.14 18.00
C LEU A 19 -0.42 -7.11 19.07
N SER A 20 -1.24 -8.08 19.48
CA SER A 20 -0.81 -9.12 20.43
C SER A 20 0.27 -10.07 19.87
N GLN A 21 0.58 -10.00 18.59
CA GLN A 21 1.67 -10.73 17.95
C GLN A 21 2.94 -9.89 17.77
N GLU A 22 2.91 -8.61 18.18
CA GLU A 22 4.09 -7.76 18.21
C GLU A 22 4.95 -8.08 19.43
N TYR A 23 6.27 -8.08 19.24
CA TYR A 23 7.25 -8.25 20.28
C TYR A 23 7.61 -6.90 20.92
N ARG A 24 8.15 -6.92 22.15
CA ARG A 24 8.51 -5.70 22.90
C ARG A 24 9.53 -4.81 22.22
N ASP A 25 10.32 -5.34 21.30
CA ASP A 25 11.25 -4.56 20.48
C ASP A 25 10.59 -3.90 19.25
N GLY A 26 9.29 -4.15 19.03
CA GLY A 26 8.50 -3.58 17.94
C GLY A 26 8.41 -4.42 16.67
N HIS A 27 9.08 -5.58 16.60
CA HIS A 27 8.95 -6.43 15.42
C HIS A 27 7.68 -7.30 15.46
N THR A 28 7.24 -7.71 14.29
CA THR A 28 6.21 -8.73 14.09
C THR A 28 6.73 -9.81 13.16
N ASN A 29 6.33 -11.06 13.40
CA ASN A 29 6.60 -12.14 12.47
C ASN A 29 5.77 -11.99 11.19
N HIS A 30 6.23 -12.59 10.09
CA HIS A 30 5.55 -12.50 8.80
C HIS A 30 4.13 -13.04 8.84
N TYR A 31 3.91 -14.17 9.51
CA TYR A 31 2.58 -14.72 9.77
C TYR A 31 2.59 -15.59 11.04
N PHE A 32 1.41 -15.77 11.59
CA PHE A 32 1.16 -16.59 12.75
C PHE A 32 -0.13 -17.41 12.55
N PHE A 33 -0.25 -18.48 13.31
CA PHE A 33 -1.46 -19.28 13.35
C PHE A 33 -2.25 -18.90 14.62
N PRO A 34 -3.50 -18.40 14.52
CA PRO A 34 -4.33 -18.09 15.69
C PRO A 34 -4.96 -19.36 16.26
N ILE A 35 -4.15 -20.39 16.44
CA ILE A 35 -4.52 -21.73 16.90
C ILE A 35 -3.54 -22.12 18.00
N GLU A 36 -4.07 -22.57 19.15
CA GLU A 36 -3.26 -23.00 20.28
C GLU A 36 -2.30 -24.14 19.89
N GLY A 37 -1.05 -24.05 20.35
CA GLY A 37 -0.01 -25.05 20.08
C GLY A 37 0.75 -24.88 18.77
N TYR A 38 0.47 -23.84 17.99
CA TYR A 38 1.26 -23.50 16.80
C TYR A 38 2.14 -22.28 17.08
N GLU A 39 3.45 -22.49 16.96
CA GLU A 39 4.43 -21.41 17.08
C GLU A 39 4.38 -20.48 15.86
N PRO A 40 4.60 -19.18 16.04
CA PRO A 40 4.69 -18.23 14.93
C PRO A 40 5.91 -18.54 14.06
N VAL A 41 5.81 -18.25 12.78
CA VAL A 41 6.96 -18.38 11.87
C VAL A 41 7.92 -17.22 12.09
N THR A 42 9.10 -17.53 12.61
CA THR A 42 10.16 -16.59 12.97
C THR A 42 10.86 -15.98 11.75
N ARG A 43 10.10 -15.34 10.86
CA ARG A 43 10.59 -14.59 9.71
C ARG A 43 10.12 -13.16 9.85
N ILE A 44 11.06 -12.23 9.95
CA ILE A 44 10.75 -10.82 10.09
C ILE A 44 10.82 -10.19 8.70
N HIS A 45 9.68 -9.76 8.18
CA HIS A 45 9.60 -8.93 6.99
C HIS A 45 9.61 -7.47 7.39
N SER A 46 10.36 -6.66 6.65
CA SER A 46 10.62 -5.27 7.04
C SER A 46 9.43 -4.32 6.95
N ASP A 47 8.35 -4.73 6.28
CA ASP A 47 7.11 -3.94 6.12
C ASP A 47 6.00 -4.28 7.12
N ASN A 48 6.03 -5.46 7.76
CA ASN A 48 4.90 -5.98 8.54
C ASN A 48 4.40 -5.01 9.62
N HIS A 49 5.31 -4.48 10.42
CA HIS A 49 5.01 -3.57 11.53
C HIS A 49 4.48 -2.20 11.05
N LEU A 50 4.82 -1.75 9.84
CA LEU A 50 4.29 -0.50 9.29
C LEU A 50 2.82 -0.61 8.85
N TRP A 51 2.37 -1.81 8.46
CA TRP A 51 0.96 -2.05 8.14
C TRP A 51 0.04 -1.86 9.33
N VAL A 52 0.49 -2.19 10.53
CA VAL A 52 -0.29 -2.01 11.77
C VAL A 52 -0.49 -0.53 12.05
N VAL A 53 0.55 0.29 11.91
CA VAL A 53 0.46 1.76 12.03
C VAL A 53 -0.60 2.32 11.09
N MET A 54 -0.54 1.96 9.80
CA MET A 54 -1.50 2.44 8.79
C MET A 54 -2.93 1.99 9.08
N ALA A 55 -3.10 0.78 9.60
CA ALA A 55 -4.42 0.24 9.90
C ALA A 55 -5.05 0.88 11.15
N VAL A 56 -4.26 1.12 12.20
CA VAL A 56 -4.70 1.84 13.40
C VAL A 56 -5.03 3.29 13.07
N TYR A 57 -4.19 3.97 12.29
CA TYR A 57 -4.48 5.31 11.80
C TYR A 57 -5.83 5.37 11.06
N ALA A 58 -6.05 4.46 10.11
CA ALA A 58 -7.30 4.41 9.36
C ALA A 58 -8.52 4.17 10.26
N LEU A 59 -8.40 3.33 11.31
CA LEU A 59 -9.46 3.10 12.28
C LEU A 59 -9.76 4.37 13.09
N VAL A 60 -8.73 5.07 13.57
CA VAL A 60 -8.88 6.31 14.33
C VAL A 60 -9.57 7.39 13.49
N MET A 61 -9.18 7.53 12.21
CA MET A 61 -9.81 8.48 11.29
C MET A 61 -11.28 8.10 11.01
N GLU A 62 -11.60 6.83 10.88
CA GLU A 62 -13.00 6.38 10.68
C GLU A 62 -13.86 6.65 11.91
N GLU A 63 -13.36 6.36 13.11
CA GLU A 63 -14.13 6.49 14.35
C GLU A 63 -14.17 7.91 14.92
N GLY A 64 -13.13 8.72 14.66
CA GLY A 64 -12.96 10.05 15.28
C GLY A 64 -12.75 9.98 16.78
N LYS A 65 -12.08 8.95 17.27
CA LYS A 65 -11.86 8.69 18.71
C LYS A 65 -10.43 8.21 18.95
N LEU A 66 -9.83 8.70 20.04
CA LEU A 66 -8.47 8.33 20.47
C LEU A 66 -8.46 7.22 21.54
N ASP A 67 -9.62 6.72 21.97
CA ASP A 67 -9.73 5.70 23.02
C ASP A 67 -9.01 4.41 22.68
N TYR A 68 -9.01 4.02 21.39
CA TYR A 68 -8.32 2.84 20.93
C TYR A 68 -6.80 2.95 21.12
N LEU A 69 -6.20 4.13 20.94
CA LEU A 69 -4.77 4.34 21.18
C LEU A 69 -4.34 4.15 22.63
N LYS A 70 -5.26 4.34 23.58
CA LYS A 70 -5.03 4.18 25.02
C LYS A 70 -5.31 2.77 25.53
N ARG A 71 -5.81 1.87 24.67
CA ARG A 71 -6.13 0.49 25.04
C ARG A 71 -4.86 -0.32 25.26
N ASP A 72 -4.79 -1.03 26.38
CA ASP A 72 -3.68 -1.93 26.69
C ASP A 72 -3.83 -3.28 25.99
N ILE A 73 -2.78 -3.68 25.27
CA ILE A 73 -2.68 -4.96 24.58
C ILE A 73 -1.36 -5.63 25.00
N PRO A 74 -1.32 -6.97 25.25
CA PRO A 74 -0.09 -7.65 25.56
C PRO A 74 0.83 -7.73 24.33
N PHE A 75 2.14 -7.57 24.53
CA PHE A 75 3.13 -8.03 23.58
C PHE A 75 3.18 -9.56 23.56
N TYR A 76 3.60 -10.14 22.45
CA TYR A 76 3.74 -11.60 22.32
C TYR A 76 4.67 -12.19 23.39
N ASP A 77 5.75 -11.49 23.72
CA ASP A 77 6.82 -11.90 24.62
C ASP A 77 6.79 -11.22 25.99
N GLY A 78 5.66 -10.64 26.41
CA GLY A 78 5.66 -10.04 27.75
C GLY A 78 4.52 -9.10 28.13
N GLU A 79 4.89 -7.95 28.66
CA GLU A 79 3.99 -7.00 29.31
C GLU A 79 2.95 -6.41 28.38
N LYS A 80 1.90 -5.83 28.98
CA LYS A 80 0.92 -5.04 28.24
C LYS A 80 1.38 -3.60 28.11
N ALA A 81 1.09 -3.01 26.97
CA ALA A 81 1.26 -1.57 26.76
C ALA A 81 0.08 -1.02 25.94
N SER A 82 -0.05 0.31 25.92
CA SER A 82 -1.06 0.96 25.11
C SER A 82 -0.81 0.70 23.60
N VAL A 83 -1.87 0.70 22.82
CA VAL A 83 -1.74 0.64 21.33
C VAL A 83 -0.77 1.71 20.84
N TRP A 84 -0.81 2.91 21.41
CA TRP A 84 0.12 3.99 21.06
C TRP A 84 1.59 3.59 21.28
N GLU A 85 1.89 2.89 22.38
CA GLU A 85 3.24 2.38 22.65
C GLU A 85 3.66 1.31 21.64
N HIS A 86 2.75 0.42 21.24
CA HIS A 86 2.99 -0.54 20.16
C HIS A 86 3.38 0.17 18.85
N LEU A 87 2.62 1.21 18.45
CA LEU A 87 2.95 1.95 17.23
C LEU A 87 4.31 2.64 17.30
N LYS A 88 4.68 3.21 18.46
CA LYS A 88 6.00 3.80 18.66
C LYS A 88 7.11 2.77 18.48
N ARG A 89 6.98 1.61 19.09
CA ARG A 89 7.97 0.52 18.99
C ARG A 89 8.06 -0.03 17.56
N SER A 90 6.96 -0.15 16.85
CA SER A 90 6.96 -0.51 15.43
C SER A 90 7.80 0.46 14.58
N ILE A 91 7.70 1.76 14.82
CA ILE A 91 8.52 2.78 14.14
C ILE A 91 9.99 2.68 14.57
N ASP A 92 10.26 2.55 15.88
CA ASP A 92 11.61 2.49 16.40
C ASP A 92 12.35 1.23 15.93
N PHE A 93 11.66 0.10 15.77
CA PHE A 93 12.21 -1.11 15.19
C PHE A 93 12.79 -0.86 13.77
N VAL A 94 12.08 -0.10 12.93
CA VAL A 94 12.60 0.24 11.59
C VAL A 94 13.88 1.06 11.70
N TYR A 95 13.94 2.02 12.63
CA TYR A 95 15.13 2.85 12.84
C TYR A 95 16.31 2.09 13.45
N GLN A 96 16.07 1.05 14.22
CA GLN A 96 17.12 0.13 14.70
C GLN A 96 17.70 -0.73 13.58
N ASN A 97 16.99 -0.83 12.45
CA ASN A 97 17.34 -1.64 11.29
C ASN A 97 17.54 -0.76 10.03
N ILE A 98 18.35 0.27 10.14
CA ILE A 98 18.78 1.11 9.03
C ILE A 98 20.14 0.64 8.52
N GLY A 99 20.26 0.49 7.19
CA GLY A 99 21.50 0.06 6.52
C GLY A 99 22.46 1.21 6.21
N THR A 100 23.53 0.88 5.49
CA THR A 100 24.65 1.79 5.24
C THR A 100 24.33 2.98 4.33
N HIS A 101 23.31 2.87 3.47
CA HIS A 101 22.85 3.99 2.64
C HIS A 101 21.81 4.86 3.37
N GLY A 102 21.42 4.48 4.59
CA GLY A 102 20.42 5.18 5.39
C GLY A 102 18.97 4.76 5.07
N LEU A 103 18.77 3.64 4.42
CA LEU A 103 17.45 3.07 4.11
C LEU A 103 17.15 1.88 5.05
N PRO A 104 15.89 1.52 5.28
CA PRO A 104 15.54 0.35 6.06
C PRO A 104 16.10 -0.94 5.46
N LEU A 105 16.66 -1.82 6.29
CA LEU A 105 17.09 -3.15 5.87
C LEU A 105 15.92 -3.97 5.33
N MET A 106 16.18 -4.80 4.32
CA MET A 106 15.19 -5.74 3.77
C MET A 106 14.80 -6.82 4.79
N LEU A 107 15.70 -7.14 5.72
CA LEU A 107 15.57 -8.26 6.65
C LEU A 107 15.38 -9.58 5.89
N HIS A 108 14.42 -10.45 6.32
CA HIS A 108 14.15 -11.68 5.56
C HIS A 108 13.59 -11.37 4.16
N SER A 109 12.68 -10.42 4.07
CA SER A 109 12.12 -9.85 2.85
C SER A 109 11.31 -8.60 3.21
N ASP A 110 10.68 -7.97 2.25
CA ASP A 110 9.56 -7.06 2.47
C ASP A 110 8.28 -7.65 1.86
N TRP A 111 7.27 -6.86 1.54
CA TRP A 111 6.02 -7.31 0.90
C TRP A 111 6.22 -8.14 -0.38
N ASN A 112 7.40 -8.04 -1.01
CA ASN A 112 7.79 -8.89 -2.13
C ASN A 112 8.53 -10.13 -1.62
N ASP A 113 7.81 -11.21 -1.32
CA ASP A 113 8.37 -12.46 -0.77
C ASP A 113 9.55 -13.00 -1.59
N MET A 114 9.56 -12.77 -2.92
CA MET A 114 10.66 -13.21 -3.78
C MET A 114 12.01 -12.57 -3.47
N LEU A 115 12.04 -11.46 -2.69
CA LEU A 115 13.28 -10.74 -2.36
C LEU A 115 14.03 -11.29 -1.13
N TYR A 116 13.67 -12.47 -0.65
CA TYR A 116 14.28 -13.11 0.52
C TYR A 116 15.80 -13.36 0.42
N LYS A 117 16.38 -13.16 -0.76
CA LYS A 117 17.83 -13.29 -1.00
C LYS A 117 18.59 -11.96 -0.99
N VAL A 118 17.89 -10.84 -0.89
CA VAL A 118 18.50 -9.50 -1.03
C VAL A 118 19.34 -9.11 0.18
N CYS A 119 18.97 -9.61 1.38
CA CYS A 119 19.60 -9.24 2.65
C CYS A 119 20.01 -10.49 3.47
N ARG A 120 20.66 -11.47 2.84
CA ARG A 120 21.10 -12.70 3.53
C ARG A 120 22.23 -12.46 4.53
N GLU A 121 23.07 -11.45 4.26
CA GLU A 121 24.20 -11.05 5.09
C GLU A 121 23.87 -9.83 5.96
N GLY A 122 22.61 -9.40 5.99
CA GLY A 122 22.13 -8.32 6.85
C GLY A 122 22.46 -6.91 6.36
N ARG A 123 22.76 -6.70 5.07
CA ARG A 123 23.13 -5.38 4.52
C ARG A 123 22.18 -4.85 3.45
N GLY A 124 21.40 -5.72 2.81
CA GLY A 124 20.46 -5.32 1.76
C GLY A 124 19.34 -4.43 2.29
N GLU A 125 18.99 -3.37 1.58
CA GLU A 125 18.05 -2.33 2.01
C GLU A 125 16.83 -2.25 1.07
N SER A 126 15.66 -1.89 1.61
CA SER A 126 14.41 -1.74 0.85
C SER A 126 14.05 -0.27 0.61
N VAL A 127 13.99 0.13 -0.63
CA VAL A 127 13.50 1.45 -1.05
C VAL A 127 11.99 1.56 -0.84
N MET A 128 11.24 0.48 -1.08
CA MET A 128 9.80 0.46 -0.85
C MET A 128 9.47 0.70 0.62
N VAL A 129 10.17 0.03 1.54
CA VAL A 129 9.94 0.19 2.99
C VAL A 129 10.33 1.58 3.47
N ALA A 130 11.34 2.22 2.87
CA ALA A 130 11.65 3.62 3.15
C ALA A 130 10.47 4.55 2.83
N PHE A 131 9.78 4.33 1.71
CA PHE A 131 8.56 5.07 1.38
C PHE A 131 7.39 4.72 2.30
N MET A 132 7.21 3.45 2.65
CA MET A 132 6.18 3.02 3.61
C MET A 132 6.40 3.66 4.98
N LEU A 133 7.64 3.70 5.46
CA LEU A 133 8.02 4.39 6.69
C LEU A 133 7.65 5.87 6.63
N GLY A 134 7.86 6.54 5.49
CA GLY A 134 7.47 7.93 5.31
C GLY A 134 5.96 8.16 5.49
N LEU A 135 5.12 7.30 4.91
CA LEU A 135 3.68 7.39 5.13
C LEU A 135 3.32 7.17 6.61
N ALA A 136 3.92 6.15 7.24
CA ALA A 136 3.69 5.85 8.66
C ALA A 136 4.12 7.01 9.58
N LEU A 137 5.25 7.66 9.30
CA LEU A 137 5.74 8.81 10.07
C LEU A 137 4.78 10.01 10.01
N ARG A 138 4.21 10.31 8.84
CA ARG A 138 3.18 11.35 8.70
C ARG A 138 1.93 11.02 9.51
N GLN A 139 1.49 9.77 9.46
CA GLN A 139 0.34 9.29 10.23
C GLN A 139 0.60 9.35 11.74
N MET A 140 1.80 8.95 12.19
CA MET A 140 2.21 9.06 13.59
C MET A 140 2.29 10.51 14.06
N ALA A 141 2.77 11.43 13.22
CA ALA A 141 2.81 12.85 13.54
C ALA A 141 1.40 13.42 13.78
N GLU A 142 0.44 13.10 12.91
CA GLU A 142 -0.95 13.52 13.07
C GLU A 142 -1.60 12.93 14.33
N LEU A 143 -1.37 11.62 14.59
CA LEU A 143 -1.88 10.99 15.83
C LEU A 143 -1.26 11.61 17.09
N ALA A 144 0.04 11.92 17.09
CA ALA A 144 0.72 12.57 18.21
C ALA A 144 0.16 13.98 18.47
N GLU A 145 -0.06 14.77 17.41
CA GLU A 145 -0.70 16.07 17.50
C GLU A 145 -2.10 15.99 18.12
N LEU A 146 -2.91 15.04 17.67
CA LEU A 146 -4.25 14.79 18.21
C LEU A 146 -4.24 14.34 19.68
N MET A 147 -3.18 13.65 20.12
CA MET A 147 -2.99 13.24 21.49
C MET A 147 -2.35 14.33 22.37
N GLY A 148 -1.83 15.41 21.78
CA GLY A 148 -1.10 16.45 22.48
C GLY A 148 0.30 16.02 22.92
N GLU A 149 0.93 15.06 22.23
CA GLU A 149 2.27 14.56 22.54
C GLU A 149 3.34 15.24 21.69
N GLU A 150 4.44 15.64 22.32
CA GLU A 150 5.63 16.10 21.62
C GLU A 150 6.25 14.93 20.82
N ASN A 151 6.67 15.22 19.60
CA ASN A 151 7.24 14.20 18.72
C ASN A 151 8.21 14.81 17.69
N ASP A 152 9.00 13.93 17.03
CA ASP A 152 9.94 14.29 15.97
C ASP A 152 9.63 13.59 14.63
N TYR A 153 8.42 13.03 14.48
CA TYR A 153 8.07 12.22 13.32
C TYR A 153 8.17 12.97 11.99
N LEU A 154 7.79 14.25 11.93
CA LEU A 154 7.95 15.05 10.72
C LEU A 154 9.43 15.33 10.40
N ALA A 155 10.28 15.52 11.40
CA ALA A 155 11.72 15.67 11.19
C ALA A 155 12.33 14.37 10.64
N ARG A 156 11.95 13.23 11.20
CA ARG A 156 12.33 11.89 10.68
C ARG A 156 11.83 11.67 9.25
N TYR A 157 10.62 12.11 8.95
CA TYR A 157 10.05 12.04 7.60
C TYR A 157 10.90 12.83 6.59
N GLU A 158 11.23 14.08 6.87
CA GLU A 158 12.04 14.90 5.96
C GLU A 158 13.46 14.34 5.79
N ALA A 159 14.09 13.83 6.85
CA ALA A 159 15.39 13.17 6.77
C ALA A 159 15.36 11.91 5.89
N MET A 160 14.35 11.05 6.04
CA MET A 160 14.20 9.86 5.20
C MET A 160 13.88 10.23 3.75
N LYS A 161 13.05 11.25 3.53
CA LYS A 161 12.73 11.78 2.21
C LYS A 161 13.96 12.30 1.47
N GLU A 162 14.82 13.07 2.16
CA GLU A 162 16.10 13.51 1.59
C GLU A 162 16.97 12.31 1.22
N THR A 163 17.12 11.35 2.14
CA THR A 163 17.93 10.15 1.95
C THR A 163 17.47 9.33 0.76
N VAL A 164 16.19 8.94 0.69
CA VAL A 164 15.68 8.08 -0.40
C VAL A 164 15.76 8.77 -1.75
N ASN A 165 15.53 10.08 -1.82
CA ASN A 165 15.64 10.84 -3.07
C ASN A 165 17.08 11.01 -3.55
N ARG A 166 18.05 11.07 -2.64
CA ARG A 166 19.47 11.13 -2.96
C ARG A 166 20.02 9.77 -3.40
N VAL A 167 19.60 8.70 -2.73
CA VAL A 167 20.17 7.36 -2.88
C VAL A 167 19.50 6.57 -4.00
N ALA A 168 18.16 6.58 -4.07
CA ALA A 168 17.41 5.61 -4.86
C ALA A 168 16.95 6.13 -6.24
N TRP A 169 17.12 7.41 -6.57
CA TRP A 169 16.67 7.96 -7.85
C TRP A 169 17.64 7.64 -9.00
N ASP A 170 17.19 6.87 -10.01
CA ASP A 170 18.01 6.45 -11.17
C ASP A 170 17.74 7.28 -12.45
N GLY A 171 17.28 8.53 -12.26
CA GLY A 171 17.08 9.49 -13.35
C GLY A 171 15.71 9.44 -14.03
N GLU A 172 14.97 8.32 -13.99
CA GLU A 172 13.61 8.17 -14.52
C GLU A 172 12.65 7.49 -13.56
N TRP A 173 13.17 6.67 -12.65
CA TRP A 173 12.40 5.97 -11.64
C TRP A 173 13.25 5.67 -10.41
N TYR A 174 12.63 5.21 -9.34
CA TYR A 174 13.33 4.80 -8.13
C TYR A 174 13.77 3.34 -8.21
N ALA A 175 15.00 3.07 -7.77
CA ALA A 175 15.50 1.73 -7.55
C ALA A 175 14.57 0.96 -6.59
N ARG A 176 14.64 -0.37 -6.61
CA ARG A 176 13.84 -1.22 -5.74
C ARG A 176 14.49 -1.53 -4.40
N ALA A 177 15.77 -1.81 -4.42
CA ALA A 177 16.54 -2.23 -3.25
C ALA A 177 18.05 -2.05 -3.49
N THR A 178 18.82 -2.14 -2.40
CA THR A 178 20.24 -2.51 -2.49
C THR A 178 20.42 -3.96 -2.07
N MET A 179 21.37 -4.66 -2.65
CA MET A 179 21.73 -6.02 -2.27
C MET A 179 22.86 -6.02 -1.23
N ASP A 180 23.17 -7.16 -0.61
CA ASP A 180 24.23 -7.31 0.37
C ASP A 180 25.63 -6.89 -0.15
N ASP A 181 25.86 -6.98 -1.45
CA ASP A 181 27.10 -6.54 -2.13
C ASP A 181 27.12 -5.04 -2.52
N GLY A 182 26.07 -4.29 -2.13
CA GLY A 182 25.91 -2.86 -2.40
C GLY A 182 25.37 -2.54 -3.81
N ARG A 183 25.11 -3.52 -4.67
CA ARG A 183 24.49 -3.28 -5.97
C ARG A 183 23.03 -2.88 -5.80
N PHE A 184 22.57 -1.96 -6.66
CA PHE A 184 21.16 -1.60 -6.73
C PHE A 184 20.38 -2.56 -7.61
N LEU A 185 19.22 -2.99 -7.12
CA LEU A 185 18.21 -3.71 -7.88
C LEU A 185 17.15 -2.71 -8.38
N GLY A 186 16.67 -2.90 -9.61
CA GLY A 186 15.62 -2.03 -10.14
C GLY A 186 16.15 -0.72 -10.74
N VAL A 187 17.33 -0.75 -11.36
CA VAL A 187 17.97 0.39 -12.03
C VAL A 187 18.19 0.11 -13.50
N LYS A 188 18.32 1.16 -14.32
CA LYS A 188 18.45 1.10 -15.79
C LYS A 188 19.60 0.23 -16.29
N ARG A 189 20.73 0.22 -15.57
CA ARG A 189 21.92 -0.51 -15.96
C ARG A 189 21.80 -2.03 -15.82
N GLU A 190 20.85 -2.51 -15.01
CA GLU A 190 20.65 -3.95 -14.84
C GLU A 190 20.06 -4.57 -16.12
N PRO A 191 20.43 -5.82 -16.46
CA PRO A 191 19.93 -6.47 -17.67
C PRO A 191 18.44 -6.86 -17.55
N MET A 192 17.99 -7.17 -16.32
CA MET A 192 16.63 -7.60 -16.00
C MET A 192 16.08 -6.84 -14.79
N ALA A 193 14.79 -6.93 -14.55
CA ALA A 193 14.11 -6.29 -13.41
C ALA A 193 14.51 -4.81 -13.24
N LYS A 194 14.58 -4.08 -14.35
CA LYS A 194 15.05 -2.68 -14.38
C LYS A 194 14.11 -1.72 -13.67
N ILE A 195 12.81 -1.99 -13.76
CA ILE A 195 11.78 -1.17 -13.13
C ILE A 195 10.81 -2.06 -12.34
N TRP A 196 10.45 -1.60 -11.14
CA TRP A 196 9.53 -2.25 -10.23
C TRP A 196 8.36 -1.34 -9.92
N LEU A 197 7.13 -1.85 -10.01
CA LEU A 197 5.91 -1.10 -9.74
C LEU A 197 5.88 -0.53 -8.33
N ASN A 198 6.20 -1.36 -7.33
CA ASN A 198 6.03 -1.02 -5.92
C ASN A 198 6.83 0.21 -5.49
N ALA A 199 8.09 0.35 -5.92
CA ALA A 199 8.91 1.50 -5.54
C ALA A 199 8.32 2.82 -6.08
N GLN A 200 7.78 2.80 -7.30
CA GLN A 200 7.21 3.99 -7.94
C GLN A 200 5.89 4.42 -7.29
N THR A 201 5.01 3.47 -7.07
CA THR A 201 3.71 3.74 -6.44
C THR A 201 3.85 4.23 -5.02
N TRP A 202 4.69 3.59 -4.19
CA TRP A 202 4.92 3.99 -2.81
C TRP A 202 5.69 5.30 -2.68
N ALA A 203 6.52 5.67 -3.65
CA ALA A 203 7.12 7.01 -3.71
C ALA A 203 6.07 8.12 -3.79
N VAL A 204 4.98 7.88 -4.52
CA VAL A 204 3.85 8.81 -4.62
C VAL A 204 2.97 8.74 -3.36
N LEU A 205 2.58 7.54 -2.91
CA LEU A 205 1.70 7.34 -1.76
C LEU A 205 2.25 7.97 -0.48
N SER A 206 3.56 7.90 -0.27
CA SER A 206 4.22 8.50 0.88
C SER A 206 4.32 10.02 0.83
N GLY A 207 4.17 10.61 -0.37
CA GLY A 207 4.45 12.05 -0.60
C GLY A 207 5.93 12.41 -0.56
N MET A 208 6.84 11.42 -0.53
CA MET A 208 8.28 11.68 -0.46
C MET A 208 8.89 12.02 -1.82
N ALA A 209 8.31 11.56 -2.93
CA ALA A 209 8.80 11.93 -4.25
C ALA A 209 8.51 13.40 -4.54
N PRO A 210 9.51 14.21 -4.97
CA PRO A 210 9.24 15.53 -5.53
C PRO A 210 8.27 15.43 -6.72
N ALA A 211 7.39 16.41 -6.89
CA ALA A 211 6.29 16.37 -7.88
C ALA A 211 6.78 15.93 -9.28
N GLN A 212 7.88 16.50 -9.78
CA GLN A 212 8.44 16.14 -11.07
C GLN A 212 8.85 14.66 -11.14
N ARG A 213 9.52 14.14 -10.10
CA ARG A 213 9.95 12.73 -10.05
C ARG A 213 8.75 11.78 -9.89
N ALA A 214 7.75 12.16 -9.12
CA ALA A 214 6.52 11.40 -8.96
C ALA A 214 5.81 11.21 -10.31
N HIS A 215 5.64 12.30 -11.07
CA HIS A 215 5.07 12.22 -12.42
C HIS A 215 5.92 11.37 -13.36
N GLN A 216 7.24 11.58 -13.38
CA GLN A 216 8.17 10.84 -14.25
C GLN A 216 8.21 9.34 -13.90
N ALA A 217 8.24 8.98 -12.62
CA ALA A 217 8.21 7.58 -12.18
C ALA A 217 6.93 6.87 -12.64
N MET A 218 5.76 7.52 -12.50
CA MET A 218 4.49 6.94 -12.96
C MET A 218 4.34 6.94 -14.49
N ASP A 219 4.99 7.86 -15.21
CA ASP A 219 5.10 7.80 -16.67
C ASP A 219 5.97 6.63 -17.11
N SER A 220 7.03 6.32 -16.37
CA SER A 220 7.84 5.12 -16.59
C SER A 220 7.06 3.84 -16.31
N VAL A 221 6.23 3.81 -15.25
CA VAL A 221 5.29 2.69 -15.01
C VAL A 221 4.38 2.48 -16.21
N ARG A 222 3.75 3.53 -16.73
CA ARG A 222 2.90 3.43 -17.92
C ARG A 222 3.66 2.89 -19.14
N ARG A 223 4.85 3.39 -19.37
CA ARG A 223 5.66 3.06 -20.54
C ARG A 223 6.16 1.62 -20.53
N TYR A 224 6.61 1.12 -19.38
CA TYR A 224 7.32 -0.16 -19.30
C TYR A 224 6.49 -1.28 -18.68
N LEU A 225 5.55 -0.96 -17.80
CA LEU A 225 4.83 -1.98 -17.03
C LEU A 225 3.36 -2.16 -17.46
N ASN A 226 2.72 -1.17 -18.11
CA ASN A 226 1.31 -1.28 -18.46
C ASN A 226 1.08 -2.33 -19.55
N THR A 227 0.05 -3.14 -19.39
CA THR A 227 -0.43 -4.15 -20.35
C THR A 227 -1.93 -4.02 -20.53
N PRO A 228 -2.53 -4.66 -21.54
CA PRO A 228 -3.99 -4.66 -21.69
C PRO A 228 -4.77 -5.24 -20.50
N LEU A 229 -4.13 -5.99 -19.60
CA LEU A 229 -4.74 -6.71 -18.48
C LEU A 229 -4.33 -6.17 -17.11
N GLY A 230 -3.67 -5.00 -17.07
CA GLY A 230 -3.16 -4.37 -15.88
C GLY A 230 -1.64 -4.17 -15.93
N ILE A 231 -1.06 -3.75 -14.81
CA ILE A 231 0.33 -3.33 -14.73
C ILE A 231 1.19 -4.50 -14.22
N LYS A 232 2.24 -4.85 -14.96
CA LYS A 232 3.23 -5.85 -14.53
C LYS A 232 3.96 -5.38 -13.27
N LYS A 233 4.37 -6.32 -12.45
CA LYS A 233 5.13 -6.02 -11.25
C LYS A 233 6.55 -5.55 -11.52
N ILE A 234 7.23 -6.16 -12.48
CA ILE A 234 8.61 -5.86 -12.91
C ILE A 234 8.77 -5.97 -14.42
N ASP A 235 9.77 -5.30 -14.97
CA ASP A 235 10.18 -5.39 -16.37
C ASP A 235 11.70 -5.18 -16.55
N PRO A 236 12.37 -5.99 -17.43
CA PRO A 236 11.95 -7.31 -17.90
C PRO A 236 11.88 -8.34 -16.77
N ALA A 237 11.08 -9.40 -16.94
CA ALA A 237 11.05 -10.50 -15.99
C ALA A 237 12.41 -11.17 -15.85
N MET A 238 12.74 -11.60 -14.64
CA MET A 238 14.03 -12.22 -14.34
C MET A 238 14.10 -13.66 -14.89
N ALA A 239 15.26 -14.02 -15.42
CA ALA A 239 15.65 -15.38 -15.68
C ALA A 239 17.11 -15.53 -15.28
N ASP A 240 17.43 -16.53 -14.48
CA ASP A 240 18.82 -16.83 -14.08
C ASP A 240 19.59 -15.61 -13.54
N TYR A 241 18.87 -14.66 -12.92
CA TYR A 241 19.42 -13.41 -12.40
C TYR A 241 19.52 -13.47 -10.85
N PRO A 242 20.64 -13.04 -10.22
CA PRO A 242 21.86 -12.51 -10.84
C PRO A 242 22.75 -13.58 -11.50
N THR A 243 22.60 -14.87 -11.15
CA THR A 243 23.29 -15.98 -11.79
C THR A 243 22.36 -17.19 -11.92
N PRO A 244 22.62 -18.14 -12.85
CA PRO A 244 21.84 -19.37 -12.98
C PRO A 244 21.87 -20.25 -11.73
N GLU A 245 23.01 -20.25 -11.02
CA GLU A 245 23.25 -21.11 -9.85
C GLU A 245 22.50 -20.61 -8.61
N ASP A 246 22.29 -19.30 -8.51
CA ASP A 246 21.58 -18.66 -7.39
C ASP A 246 20.65 -17.52 -7.85
N PRO A 247 19.58 -17.82 -8.59
CA PRO A 247 18.65 -16.79 -9.07
C PRO A 247 17.87 -16.18 -7.91
N LEU A 248 17.53 -14.87 -8.02
CA LEU A 248 16.68 -14.19 -7.04
C LEU A 248 15.30 -14.81 -6.90
N THR A 249 14.77 -15.39 -7.97
CA THR A 249 13.44 -15.98 -7.96
C THR A 249 13.42 -17.29 -8.71
N TYR A 250 12.60 -18.23 -8.23
CA TYR A 250 12.26 -19.47 -8.94
C TYR A 250 10.95 -19.38 -9.73
N TYR A 251 10.26 -18.23 -9.69
CA TYR A 251 9.10 -18.02 -10.52
C TYR A 251 9.50 -17.95 -11.99
N ASN A 252 8.81 -18.68 -12.83
CA ASN A 252 8.93 -18.54 -14.29
C ASN A 252 8.56 -17.12 -14.72
N LYS A 253 9.12 -16.68 -15.84
CA LYS A 253 8.81 -15.37 -16.43
C LYS A 253 7.30 -15.19 -16.62
N GLY A 254 6.80 -14.02 -16.23
CA GLY A 254 5.39 -13.68 -16.29
C GLY A 254 4.52 -14.39 -15.26
N CYS A 255 5.09 -15.08 -14.25
CA CYS A 255 4.34 -15.78 -13.21
C CYS A 255 4.61 -15.18 -11.82
N GLY A 256 3.61 -15.21 -10.94
CA GLY A 256 3.74 -14.75 -9.56
C GLY A 256 4.28 -13.31 -9.47
N GLU A 257 5.36 -13.12 -8.72
CA GLU A 257 6.00 -11.80 -8.61
C GLU A 257 6.94 -11.46 -9.78
N ASN A 258 7.25 -12.43 -10.64
CA ASN A 258 8.25 -12.30 -11.69
C ASN A 258 7.64 -11.85 -13.04
N GLY A 259 7.23 -10.60 -13.14
CA GLY A 259 6.71 -10.02 -14.40
C GLY A 259 5.25 -10.32 -14.70
N SER A 260 4.49 -10.90 -13.77
CA SER A 260 3.02 -10.98 -13.90
C SER A 260 2.35 -9.65 -13.58
N VAL A 261 1.07 -9.52 -13.95
CA VAL A 261 0.18 -8.51 -13.38
C VAL A 261 -0.20 -8.98 -11.98
N PHE A 262 0.52 -8.49 -10.97
CA PHE A 262 0.24 -8.81 -9.57
C PHE A 262 -0.86 -7.89 -9.07
N CYS A 263 -2.08 -8.41 -8.98
CA CYS A 263 -3.31 -7.61 -8.88
C CYS A 263 -3.36 -6.69 -7.66
N HIS A 264 -2.86 -7.14 -6.51
CA HIS A 264 -2.83 -6.31 -5.29
C HIS A 264 -2.03 -5.00 -5.48
N ALA A 265 -0.84 -5.08 -6.08
CA ALA A 265 0.01 -3.91 -6.31
C ALA A 265 -0.58 -2.91 -7.32
N ASN A 266 -1.48 -3.35 -8.19
CA ASN A 266 -2.15 -2.49 -9.16
C ASN A 266 -3.07 -1.45 -8.49
N ALA A 267 -3.68 -1.79 -7.35
CA ALA A 267 -4.48 -0.83 -6.59
C ALA A 267 -3.65 0.39 -6.16
N TRP A 268 -2.38 0.19 -5.80
CA TRP A 268 -1.48 1.31 -5.45
C TRP A 268 -1.14 2.19 -6.65
N ALA A 269 -1.13 1.63 -7.87
CA ALA A 269 -0.96 2.43 -9.08
C ALA A 269 -2.20 3.32 -9.34
N VAL A 270 -3.41 2.80 -9.13
CA VAL A 270 -4.64 3.60 -9.18
C VAL A 270 -4.58 4.75 -8.18
N ILE A 271 -4.20 4.45 -6.92
CA ILE A 271 -4.05 5.47 -5.87
C ILE A 271 -3.01 6.52 -6.25
N ALA A 272 -1.84 6.09 -6.76
CA ALA A 272 -0.78 7.00 -7.17
C ALA A 272 -1.23 7.95 -8.28
N GLU A 273 -1.93 7.47 -9.29
CA GLU A 273 -2.45 8.32 -10.37
C GLU A 273 -3.53 9.29 -9.88
N CYS A 274 -4.38 8.88 -8.92
CA CYS A 274 -5.32 9.77 -8.26
C CYS A 274 -4.60 10.89 -7.49
N LEU A 275 -3.56 10.56 -6.73
CA LEU A 275 -2.76 11.54 -5.99
C LEU A 275 -2.02 12.52 -6.91
N LEU A 276 -1.74 12.12 -8.15
CA LEU A 276 -1.17 12.97 -9.19
C LEU A 276 -2.22 13.75 -9.99
N GLY A 277 -3.50 13.63 -9.67
CA GLY A 277 -4.61 14.29 -10.36
C GLY A 277 -4.90 13.73 -11.76
N ARG A 278 -4.48 12.49 -12.05
CA ARG A 278 -4.60 11.85 -13.38
C ARG A 278 -5.78 10.87 -13.43
N GLY A 279 -7.01 11.39 -13.26
CA GLY A 279 -8.23 10.58 -13.14
C GLY A 279 -8.50 9.64 -14.33
N GLU A 280 -8.21 10.06 -15.56
CA GLU A 280 -8.35 9.19 -16.75
C GLU A 280 -7.44 7.96 -16.66
N ARG A 281 -6.18 8.15 -16.26
CA ARG A 281 -5.20 7.06 -16.12
C ARG A 281 -5.52 6.16 -14.93
N ALA A 282 -5.96 6.75 -13.82
CA ALA A 282 -6.40 6.00 -12.64
C ALA A 282 -7.59 5.10 -12.99
N TRP A 283 -8.56 5.62 -13.76
CA TRP A 283 -9.70 4.83 -14.24
C TRP A 283 -9.29 3.75 -15.25
N GLU A 284 -8.37 4.05 -16.16
CA GLU A 284 -7.80 3.05 -17.07
C GLU A 284 -7.24 1.86 -16.28
N TYR A 285 -6.36 2.11 -15.30
CA TYR A 285 -5.75 1.06 -14.49
C TYR A 285 -6.76 0.30 -13.63
N TYR A 286 -7.73 1.03 -13.06
CA TYR A 286 -8.79 0.41 -12.28
C TYR A 286 -9.65 -0.52 -13.15
N SER A 287 -10.09 -0.04 -14.30
CA SER A 287 -10.99 -0.78 -15.20
C SER A 287 -10.33 -1.98 -15.87
N GLN A 288 -9.03 -1.89 -16.17
CA GLN A 288 -8.27 -3.02 -16.72
C GLN A 288 -8.29 -4.24 -15.80
N LEU A 289 -8.27 -4.00 -14.47
CA LEU A 289 -8.17 -5.06 -13.47
C LEU A 289 -9.53 -5.59 -13.00
N LEU A 290 -10.64 -4.94 -13.32
CA LEU A 290 -11.97 -5.47 -13.02
C LEU A 290 -12.12 -6.88 -13.59
N PRO A 291 -12.50 -7.90 -12.78
CA PRO A 291 -12.46 -9.30 -13.20
C PRO A 291 -13.21 -9.55 -14.50
N MET A 292 -14.40 -8.98 -14.66
CA MET A 292 -15.20 -9.11 -15.89
C MET A 292 -14.52 -8.47 -17.12
N ASN A 293 -13.82 -7.33 -16.95
CA ASN A 293 -13.11 -6.67 -18.02
C ASN A 293 -11.85 -7.44 -18.42
N ALA A 294 -11.10 -7.92 -17.43
CA ALA A 294 -9.91 -8.74 -17.62
C ALA A 294 -10.28 -10.04 -18.34
N GLN A 295 -11.36 -10.71 -17.91
CA GLN A 295 -11.86 -11.92 -18.57
C GLN A 295 -12.32 -11.63 -20.02
N ALA A 296 -13.09 -10.58 -20.24
CA ALA A 296 -13.53 -10.21 -21.59
C ALA A 296 -12.34 -9.90 -22.52
N LYS A 297 -11.30 -9.25 -21.98
CA LYS A 297 -10.09 -8.89 -22.73
C LYS A 297 -9.17 -10.08 -23.03
N ALA A 298 -8.96 -10.97 -22.04
CA ALA A 298 -8.13 -12.16 -22.17
C ALA A 298 -8.83 -13.30 -22.97
N GLY A 299 -10.14 -13.33 -22.93
CA GLY A 299 -11.00 -14.42 -23.38
C GLY A 299 -11.26 -15.43 -22.25
N GLU A 300 -12.49 -15.89 -22.15
CA GLU A 300 -12.96 -16.78 -21.07
C GLU A 300 -12.07 -18.03 -20.91
N TRP A 301 -11.78 -18.72 -22.00
CA TRP A 301 -10.96 -19.92 -22.02
C TRP A 301 -9.50 -19.70 -21.62
N ARG A 302 -9.03 -18.47 -21.76
CA ARG A 302 -7.68 -18.09 -21.35
C ARG A 302 -7.66 -17.63 -19.89
N TYR A 303 -8.61 -16.79 -19.45
CA TYR A 303 -8.66 -16.24 -18.12
C TYR A 303 -8.90 -17.30 -17.03
N LYS A 304 -9.88 -18.16 -17.21
CA LYS A 304 -10.20 -19.34 -16.38
C LYS A 304 -10.52 -19.08 -14.91
N ALA A 305 -10.75 -17.84 -14.51
CA ALA A 305 -11.22 -17.51 -13.16
C ALA A 305 -12.64 -16.92 -13.24
N GLU A 306 -13.27 -16.82 -12.08
CA GLU A 306 -14.62 -16.27 -11.97
C GLU A 306 -14.65 -14.78 -12.37
N PRO A 307 -15.64 -14.30 -13.15
CA PRO A 307 -15.69 -12.92 -13.66
C PRO A 307 -16.03 -11.88 -12.59
N TYR A 308 -16.26 -12.30 -11.35
CA TYR A 308 -16.64 -11.46 -10.19
C TYR A 308 -15.63 -11.56 -9.03
N VAL A 309 -14.49 -12.23 -9.22
CA VAL A 309 -13.46 -12.42 -8.20
C VAL A 309 -12.11 -11.92 -8.71
N TYR A 310 -11.43 -11.12 -7.91
CA TYR A 310 -10.04 -10.78 -8.18
C TYR A 310 -9.14 -12.00 -7.97
N SER A 311 -8.24 -12.22 -8.92
CA SER A 311 -7.15 -13.17 -8.77
C SER A 311 -5.95 -12.52 -8.07
N SER A 312 -5.05 -13.35 -7.53
CA SER A 312 -3.78 -12.89 -6.98
C SER A 312 -2.90 -12.26 -8.06
N ASN A 313 -2.79 -12.94 -9.20
CA ASN A 313 -2.07 -12.43 -10.37
C ASN A 313 -2.67 -12.95 -11.67
N ILE A 314 -2.44 -12.21 -12.76
CA ILE A 314 -2.68 -12.63 -14.14
C ILE A 314 -1.31 -12.84 -14.78
N PHE A 315 -1.09 -13.96 -15.44
CA PHE A 315 0.18 -14.24 -16.13
C PHE A 315 0.53 -13.11 -17.08
N GLY A 316 1.78 -12.65 -17.02
CA GLY A 316 2.29 -11.52 -17.80
C GLY A 316 2.67 -11.88 -19.24
N PRO A 317 2.98 -10.85 -20.06
CA PRO A 317 3.26 -11.04 -21.49
C PRO A 317 4.46 -11.94 -21.81
N GLU A 318 5.38 -12.10 -20.88
CA GLU A 318 6.58 -12.95 -21.06
C GLU A 318 6.31 -14.43 -20.79
N SER A 319 5.08 -14.79 -20.40
CA SER A 319 4.62 -16.18 -20.25
C SER A 319 3.80 -16.62 -21.48
N ASP A 320 3.96 -17.88 -21.88
CA ASP A 320 3.10 -18.58 -22.83
C ASP A 320 1.63 -18.65 -22.38
N LYS A 321 1.41 -18.43 -21.08
CA LYS A 321 0.10 -18.37 -20.43
C LYS A 321 -0.44 -16.95 -20.25
N PHE A 322 0.06 -15.97 -20.96
CA PHE A 322 -0.40 -14.58 -20.84
C PHE A 322 -1.93 -14.48 -20.83
N GLY A 323 -2.48 -13.83 -19.81
CA GLY A 323 -3.91 -13.68 -19.61
C GLY A 323 -4.59 -14.75 -18.74
N LEU A 324 -3.87 -15.81 -18.35
CA LEU A 324 -4.36 -16.79 -17.37
C LEU A 324 -4.38 -16.16 -15.97
N ALA A 325 -5.54 -16.11 -15.33
CA ALA A 325 -5.65 -15.74 -13.92
C ALA A 325 -5.23 -16.88 -13.01
N ASN A 326 -4.57 -16.56 -11.91
CA ASN A 326 -4.02 -17.54 -10.98
C ASN A 326 -4.42 -17.18 -9.54
N VAL A 327 -4.82 -18.20 -8.77
CA VAL A 327 -5.22 -18.09 -7.35
C VAL A 327 -6.31 -17.04 -7.14
N SER A 328 -7.56 -17.39 -7.39
CA SER A 328 -8.73 -16.58 -7.02
C SER A 328 -9.01 -16.68 -5.52
N TRP A 329 -9.70 -15.69 -4.95
CA TRP A 329 -10.12 -15.55 -3.55
C TRP A 329 -8.99 -15.25 -2.54
N LEU A 330 -7.80 -15.78 -2.70
CA LEU A 330 -6.67 -15.64 -1.77
C LEU A 330 -5.79 -14.43 -2.17
N THR A 331 -6.32 -13.22 -2.02
CA THR A 331 -5.61 -11.98 -2.37
C THR A 331 -6.14 -10.78 -1.60
N GLY A 332 -5.26 -9.84 -1.28
CA GLY A 332 -5.62 -8.52 -0.74
C GLY A 332 -6.15 -7.54 -1.80
N THR A 333 -6.25 -7.97 -3.06
CA THR A 333 -6.62 -7.10 -4.19
C THR A 333 -7.98 -6.45 -3.99
N ALA A 334 -9.02 -7.23 -3.66
CA ALA A 334 -10.38 -6.71 -3.49
C ALA A 334 -10.44 -5.60 -2.42
N ALA A 335 -9.74 -5.79 -1.31
CA ALA A 335 -9.67 -4.83 -0.22
C ALA A 335 -9.04 -3.51 -0.67
N TRP A 336 -7.90 -3.59 -1.35
CA TRP A 336 -7.19 -2.40 -1.82
C TRP A 336 -7.86 -1.73 -3.02
N MET A 337 -8.48 -2.47 -3.93
CA MET A 337 -9.27 -1.91 -5.02
C MET A 337 -10.52 -1.18 -4.49
N TYR A 338 -11.15 -1.69 -3.41
CA TYR A 338 -12.23 -0.98 -2.72
C TYR A 338 -11.72 0.36 -2.15
N VAL A 339 -10.59 0.37 -1.46
CA VAL A 339 -9.96 1.61 -0.94
C VAL A 339 -9.60 2.56 -2.08
N ALA A 340 -8.95 2.07 -3.14
CA ALA A 340 -8.57 2.87 -4.30
C ALA A 340 -9.79 3.52 -4.97
N PHE A 341 -10.89 2.78 -5.09
CA PHE A 341 -12.11 3.31 -5.68
C PHE A 341 -12.78 4.35 -4.78
N THR A 342 -13.09 3.97 -3.53
CA THR A 342 -13.92 4.81 -2.66
C THR A 342 -13.18 6.02 -2.11
N GLN A 343 -11.91 5.85 -1.71
CA GLN A 343 -11.15 6.92 -1.05
C GLN A 343 -10.29 7.76 -2.00
N TYR A 344 -10.05 7.30 -3.23
CA TYR A 344 -9.18 8.01 -4.17
C TYR A 344 -9.86 8.35 -5.49
N LEU A 345 -10.49 7.41 -6.20
CA LEU A 345 -11.26 7.74 -7.40
C LEU A 345 -12.51 8.57 -7.04
N LEU A 346 -13.35 8.08 -6.14
CA LEU A 346 -14.50 8.85 -5.62
C LEU A 346 -14.06 9.92 -4.61
N GLY A 347 -12.87 9.77 -4.03
CA GLY A 347 -12.23 10.76 -3.18
C GLY A 347 -12.86 10.94 -1.79
N VAL A 348 -13.69 10.00 -1.30
CA VAL A 348 -14.38 10.12 0.00
C VAL A 348 -13.54 9.51 1.10
N LYS A 349 -12.80 10.35 1.83
CA LYS A 349 -11.85 9.92 2.88
C LYS A 349 -12.31 10.33 4.27
N PRO A 350 -12.33 9.40 5.23
CA PRO A 350 -12.39 9.74 6.65
C PRO A 350 -11.15 10.54 7.05
N VAL A 351 -11.37 11.64 7.75
CA VAL A 351 -10.35 12.44 8.42
C VAL A 351 -10.81 12.74 9.84
N TRP A 352 -9.93 13.25 10.70
CA TRP A 352 -10.27 13.41 12.11
C TRP A 352 -11.59 14.16 12.33
N GLY A 353 -11.78 15.32 11.69
CA GLY A 353 -12.95 16.19 11.88
C GLY A 353 -14.19 15.80 11.07
N GLY A 354 -14.10 14.85 10.12
CA GLY A 354 -15.23 14.56 9.22
C GLY A 354 -14.85 13.75 7.98
N LEU A 355 -15.42 14.16 6.84
CA LEU A 355 -15.12 13.59 5.52
C LEU A 355 -14.42 14.62 4.64
N SER A 356 -13.24 14.28 4.12
CA SER A 356 -12.63 14.98 2.99
C SER A 356 -13.16 14.36 1.70
N ILE A 357 -13.56 15.20 0.73
CA ILE A 357 -14.10 14.74 -0.54
C ILE A 357 -13.34 15.42 -1.67
N GLU A 358 -12.53 14.63 -2.36
CA GLU A 358 -11.64 15.08 -3.43
C GLU A 358 -11.67 14.07 -4.59
N PRO A 359 -12.74 14.07 -5.43
CA PRO A 359 -12.87 13.12 -6.52
C PRO A 359 -11.78 13.34 -7.58
N CYS A 360 -11.24 12.24 -8.06
CA CYS A 360 -10.29 12.20 -9.17
C CYS A 360 -10.84 11.27 -10.27
N LEU A 361 -11.87 11.75 -10.95
CA LEU A 361 -12.64 10.96 -11.92
C LEU A 361 -12.08 11.12 -13.33
N PRO A 362 -12.38 10.18 -14.23
CA PRO A 362 -12.12 10.38 -15.65
C PRO A 362 -12.98 11.54 -16.19
N PRO A 363 -12.53 12.27 -17.22
CA PRO A 363 -13.20 13.50 -17.70
C PRO A 363 -14.66 13.32 -18.11
N GLN A 364 -15.05 12.12 -18.55
CA GLN A 364 -16.42 11.79 -18.95
C GLN A 364 -17.40 11.67 -17.76
N TRP A 365 -16.93 11.64 -16.54
CA TRP A 365 -17.76 11.64 -15.34
C TRP A 365 -17.79 13.05 -14.73
N GLU A 366 -18.86 13.77 -15.02
CA GLU A 366 -19.01 15.17 -14.61
C GLU A 366 -19.23 15.32 -13.10
N SER A 367 -19.97 14.39 -12.52
CA SER A 367 -20.30 14.37 -11.09
C SER A 367 -20.52 12.94 -10.60
N ILE A 368 -20.53 12.77 -9.29
CA ILE A 368 -20.89 11.53 -8.61
C ILE A 368 -21.89 11.80 -7.51
N GLU A 369 -22.73 10.80 -7.26
CA GLU A 369 -23.60 10.75 -6.09
C GLU A 369 -23.17 9.59 -5.19
N ILE A 370 -23.02 9.88 -3.89
CA ILE A 370 -22.53 8.92 -2.91
C ILE A 370 -23.45 8.90 -1.72
N THR A 371 -23.83 7.69 -1.27
CA THR A 371 -24.41 7.49 0.05
C THR A 371 -23.39 6.81 0.94
N ARG A 372 -22.97 7.47 2.02
CA ARG A 372 -22.00 6.98 3.00
C ARG A 372 -22.61 6.98 4.39
N ILE A 373 -22.54 5.86 5.09
CA ILE A 373 -22.79 5.83 6.54
C ILE A 373 -21.45 6.05 7.22
N PHE A 374 -21.35 7.12 8.00
CA PHE A 374 -20.12 7.50 8.68
C PHE A 374 -20.42 8.03 10.08
N ARG A 375 -19.85 7.42 11.10
CA ARG A 375 -20.05 7.76 12.52
C ARG A 375 -21.54 7.88 12.90
N GLY A 376 -22.38 6.94 12.43
CA GLY A 376 -23.82 6.90 12.70
C GLY A 376 -24.69 7.85 11.86
N CYS A 377 -24.10 8.74 11.09
CA CYS A 377 -24.80 9.66 10.19
C CYS A 377 -24.86 9.09 8.75
N ARG A 378 -25.98 9.25 8.07
CA ARG A 378 -26.13 8.95 6.65
C ARG A 378 -25.87 10.22 5.84
N TYR A 379 -24.79 10.22 5.06
CA TYR A 379 -24.42 11.30 4.16
C TYR A 379 -24.89 10.99 2.75
N HIS A 380 -25.70 11.87 2.15
CA HIS A 380 -25.97 11.92 0.72
C HIS A 380 -25.21 13.10 0.11
N ILE A 381 -24.28 12.80 -0.75
CA ILE A 381 -23.34 13.78 -1.25
C ILE A 381 -23.35 13.72 -2.77
N ARG A 382 -23.62 14.85 -3.40
CA ARG A 382 -23.37 15.06 -4.82
C ARG A 382 -22.19 16.03 -4.97
N VAL A 383 -21.23 15.65 -5.79
CA VAL A 383 -19.99 16.43 -5.97
C VAL A 383 -19.54 16.37 -7.43
N LYS A 384 -19.09 17.50 -7.96
CA LYS A 384 -18.54 17.60 -9.32
C LYS A 384 -17.10 17.10 -9.36
N ASN A 385 -16.70 16.60 -10.53
CA ASN A 385 -15.32 16.17 -10.76
C ASN A 385 -14.36 17.35 -10.54
N GLY A 386 -13.30 17.13 -9.74
CA GLY A 386 -12.31 18.16 -9.40
C GLY A 386 -12.72 19.13 -8.28
N GLU A 387 -13.95 19.06 -7.80
CA GLU A 387 -14.37 19.82 -6.62
C GLU A 387 -13.77 19.23 -5.34
N LYS A 388 -13.34 20.13 -4.42
CA LYS A 388 -12.79 19.72 -3.13
C LYS A 388 -13.67 20.24 -2.01
N LEU A 389 -14.07 19.35 -1.10
CA LEU A 389 -14.95 19.64 0.01
C LEU A 389 -14.43 19.04 1.30
N PHE A 390 -14.72 19.73 2.39
CA PHE A 390 -14.65 19.16 3.72
C PHE A 390 -16.04 19.21 4.35
N ILE A 391 -16.56 18.07 4.78
CA ILE A 391 -17.85 17.96 5.48
C ILE A 391 -17.55 17.61 6.93
N PRO A 392 -17.73 18.56 7.87
CA PRO A 392 -17.52 18.31 9.29
C PRO A 392 -18.53 17.29 9.81
N HIS A 393 -18.08 16.38 10.66
CA HIS A 393 -18.98 15.52 11.41
C HIS A 393 -19.49 16.26 12.65
N GLU A 394 -20.79 16.26 12.83
CA GLU A 394 -21.46 16.82 14.02
C GLU A 394 -22.05 15.68 14.83
N GLU A 395 -21.74 15.64 16.11
CA GLU A 395 -22.28 14.62 17.03
C GLU A 395 -23.81 14.74 17.13
N GLY A 396 -24.49 13.60 17.06
CA GLY A 396 -25.97 13.56 17.05
C GLY A 396 -26.63 13.81 15.71
N ARG A 397 -25.89 14.23 14.69
CA ARG A 397 -26.42 14.31 13.32
C ARG A 397 -26.68 12.90 12.79
N THR A 398 -27.90 12.65 12.29
CA THR A 398 -28.29 11.35 11.73
C THR A 398 -28.38 11.35 10.21
N HIS A 399 -28.51 12.54 9.60
CA HIS A 399 -28.64 12.72 8.17
C HIS A 399 -27.96 14.00 7.71
N TYR A 400 -27.28 13.93 6.55
CA TYR A 400 -26.69 15.06 5.85
C TYR A 400 -26.96 14.89 4.36
N GLU A 401 -27.45 15.95 3.72
CA GLU A 401 -27.69 15.96 2.29
C GLU A 401 -27.04 17.20 1.66
N ARG A 402 -26.35 16.98 0.55
CA ARG A 402 -25.83 18.01 -0.31
C ARG A 402 -26.26 17.74 -1.74
N THR A 403 -27.08 18.61 -2.29
CA THR A 403 -27.41 18.71 -3.72
C THR A 403 -26.73 19.92 -4.33
N ASP A 404 -26.52 19.93 -5.65
CA ASP A 404 -25.78 21.01 -6.35
C ASP A 404 -26.36 22.43 -6.15
N ASP A 405 -27.58 22.55 -5.62
CA ASP A 405 -28.28 23.84 -5.43
C ASP A 405 -28.16 24.42 -4.02
N THR A 406 -27.51 23.75 -3.11
CA THR A 406 -27.34 24.26 -1.72
C THR A 406 -25.92 24.74 -1.49
N THR A 407 -25.66 26.02 -1.86
CA THR A 407 -24.62 26.82 -1.22
C THR A 407 -25.18 27.26 0.14
N ILE A 408 -24.80 26.59 1.21
CA ILE A 408 -24.95 27.12 2.58
C ILE A 408 -23.57 27.38 3.12
#